data_072283deaab7129516fc7ae22560189c
#
_entry.id   072283deaab7129516fc7ae22560189c
#
_cell.length_a   1.000
_cell.length_b   1.000
_cell.length_c   1.000
_cell.angle_alpha   90.00
_cell.angle_beta   90.00
_cell.angle_gamma   90.00
#
_symmetry.space_group_name_H-M   'P 1'
#
loop_
_entity.id
_entity.type
_entity.pdbx_description
1 polymer ?
#
loop_
_entity_poly.entity_id
_entity_poly.type
_entity_poly.pdbx_seq_one_letter_code
_entity_poly.pdbx_strand_id
1 'polypeptide(L)'
;MKRFDFPYILKVYRYNESDNSYTMEYCEHTLKDYISHNNQKMSPWARRKMAMQFLYAMNFLHKHGVCHRDLSYGNVLIHTYDDGAFTVKVSDFGLAKERNSDLTSTGSSMKGSIEDPALKSFKDFKPVNDIYSIGFILNYIFTGRRDLLADGSRLGSIIQKCSTTNSADRYQTVRDIIEDMKKAECLVG
;
A
#
# COMPACT_ATOMS: atom_id res chain seq x y z
N MET A 1 -21.03 -0.59 3.30
CA MET A 1 -19.59 -0.25 3.25
C MET A 1 -19.09 0.04 4.66
N LYS A 2 -18.05 -0.66 5.16
CA LYS A 2 -17.46 -0.34 6.47
C LYS A 2 -16.77 1.01 6.37
N ARG A 3 -17.18 1.98 7.20
CA ARG A 3 -16.44 3.25 7.34
C ARG A 3 -15.25 3.01 8.25
N PHE A 4 -14.04 3.14 7.70
CA PHE A 4 -12.83 3.13 8.51
C PHE A 4 -12.48 4.56 8.89
N ASP A 5 -12.30 4.80 10.17
CA ASP A 5 -11.77 6.06 10.71
C ASP A 5 -10.35 5.80 11.20
N PHE A 6 -9.39 5.97 10.29
CA PHE A 6 -7.97 5.81 10.57
C PHE A 6 -7.17 6.86 9.79
N PRO A 7 -6.16 7.50 10.39
CA PRO A 7 -5.48 8.66 9.79
C PRO A 7 -4.90 8.42 8.40
N TYR A 8 -4.48 7.19 8.09
CA TYR A 8 -3.81 6.82 6.85
C TYR A 8 -4.71 6.07 5.85
N ILE A 9 -6.01 6.05 6.12
CA ILE A 9 -7.04 5.54 5.21
C ILE A 9 -7.84 6.72 4.66
N LEU A 10 -8.11 6.72 3.36
CA LEU A 10 -8.92 7.76 2.73
C LEU A 10 -10.33 7.78 3.34
N LYS A 11 -10.74 8.93 3.85
CA LYS A 11 -12.04 9.07 4.51
C LYS A 11 -13.15 9.21 3.51
N VAL A 12 -14.16 8.35 3.60
CA VAL A 12 -15.42 8.48 2.87
C VAL A 12 -16.43 9.16 3.80
N TYR A 13 -16.89 10.36 3.42
CA TYR A 13 -17.84 11.16 4.20
C TYR A 13 -19.26 10.68 3.99
N ARG A 14 -19.63 10.44 2.73
CA ARG A 14 -21.00 10.09 2.36
C ARG A 14 -21.02 9.15 1.14
N TYR A 15 -21.94 8.22 1.15
CA TYR A 15 -22.36 7.45 -0.01
C TYR A 15 -23.80 7.81 -0.32
N ASN A 16 -24.11 8.12 -1.57
CA ASN A 16 -25.44 8.39 -2.07
C ASN A 16 -25.91 7.19 -2.92
N GLU A 17 -26.91 6.47 -2.43
CA GLU A 17 -27.44 5.28 -3.09
C GLU A 17 -28.23 5.61 -4.37
N SER A 18 -28.81 6.83 -4.46
CA SER A 18 -29.66 7.20 -5.59
C SER A 18 -28.89 7.37 -6.91
N ASP A 19 -27.65 7.82 -6.84
CA ASP A 19 -26.78 8.08 -8.01
C ASP A 19 -25.45 7.30 -7.95
N ASN A 20 -25.33 6.44 -6.93
CA ASN A 20 -24.15 5.60 -6.72
C ASN A 20 -22.83 6.40 -6.57
N SER A 21 -22.92 7.60 -5.98
CA SER A 21 -21.80 8.51 -5.81
C SER A 21 -21.22 8.51 -4.38
N TYR A 22 -19.94 8.89 -4.27
CA TYR A 22 -19.24 9.04 -2.99
C TYR A 22 -18.74 10.47 -2.81
N THR A 23 -18.91 10.99 -1.60
CA THR A 23 -18.17 12.19 -1.15
C THR A 23 -17.04 11.70 -0.25
N MET A 24 -15.79 12.03 -0.60
CA MET A 24 -14.62 11.55 0.11
C MET A 24 -13.59 12.67 0.31
N GLU A 25 -12.62 12.40 1.17
CA GLU A 25 -11.45 13.25 1.38
C GLU A 25 -10.71 13.46 0.05
N TYR A 26 -10.27 14.68 -0.20
CA TYR A 26 -9.47 15.02 -1.38
C TYR A 26 -7.98 14.92 -1.04
N CYS A 27 -7.21 14.34 -1.95
CA CYS A 27 -5.76 14.32 -1.90
C CYS A 27 -5.22 14.83 -3.25
N GLU A 28 -4.21 15.69 -3.18
CA GLU A 28 -3.68 16.40 -4.35
C GLU A 28 -2.91 15.50 -5.30
N HIS A 29 -2.28 14.43 -4.75
CA HIS A 29 -1.36 13.60 -5.51
C HIS A 29 -1.59 12.11 -5.28
N THR A 30 -1.31 11.32 -6.30
CA THR A 30 -1.02 9.89 -6.12
C THR A 30 0.43 9.72 -5.65
N LEU A 31 0.76 8.58 -5.05
CA LEU A 31 2.15 8.23 -4.73
C LEU A 31 3.04 8.31 -5.96
N LYS A 32 2.52 7.84 -7.12
CA LYS A 32 3.23 7.91 -8.40
C LYS A 32 3.60 9.34 -8.75
N ASP A 33 2.63 10.25 -8.73
CA ASP A 33 2.84 11.64 -9.12
C ASP A 33 3.74 12.35 -8.12
N TYR A 34 3.48 12.16 -6.82
CA TYR A 34 4.28 12.79 -5.77
C TYR A 34 5.76 12.39 -5.84
N ILE A 35 6.05 11.10 -5.95
CA ILE A 35 7.44 10.61 -6.05
C ILE A 35 8.08 11.10 -7.36
N SER A 36 7.38 11.04 -8.50
CA SER A 36 7.96 11.47 -9.77
C SER A 36 8.43 12.94 -9.76
N HIS A 37 7.71 13.81 -9.07
CA HIS A 37 8.06 15.25 -8.97
C HIS A 37 9.06 15.57 -7.85
N ASN A 38 9.11 14.73 -6.80
CA ASN A 38 9.88 15.05 -5.60
C ASN A 38 11.04 14.08 -5.33
N ASN A 39 11.27 13.08 -6.17
CA ASN A 39 12.19 11.99 -5.89
C ASN A 39 13.60 12.46 -5.46
N GLN A 40 14.16 13.47 -6.14
CA GLN A 40 15.50 14.00 -5.83
C GLN A 40 15.53 14.87 -4.57
N LYS A 41 14.40 15.41 -4.13
CA LYS A 41 14.28 16.35 -3.00
C LYS A 41 13.92 15.66 -1.69
N MET A 42 13.40 14.44 -1.76
CA MET A 42 12.96 13.71 -0.57
C MET A 42 14.13 13.22 0.26
N SER A 43 14.16 13.65 1.52
CA SER A 43 15.12 13.15 2.50
C SER A 43 14.84 11.68 2.86
N PRO A 44 15.84 10.92 3.35
CA PRO A 44 15.66 9.58 3.87
C PRO A 44 14.58 9.51 4.96
N TRP A 45 14.53 10.51 5.82
CA TRP A 45 13.52 10.64 6.87
C TRP A 45 12.09 10.75 6.29
N ALA A 46 11.89 11.60 5.28
CA ALA A 46 10.60 11.77 4.63
C ALA A 46 10.11 10.46 3.98
N ARG A 47 11.01 9.74 3.28
CA ARG A 47 10.69 8.44 2.68
C ARG A 47 10.28 7.42 3.74
N ARG A 48 11.02 7.38 4.85
CA ARG A 48 10.72 6.51 5.97
C ARG A 48 9.36 6.85 6.60
N LYS A 49 9.09 8.14 6.88
CA LYS A 49 7.80 8.61 7.38
C LYS A 49 6.66 8.15 6.47
N MET A 50 6.83 8.30 5.15
CA MET A 50 5.86 7.87 4.15
C MET A 50 5.63 6.36 4.19
N ALA A 51 6.70 5.57 4.19
CA ALA A 51 6.64 4.11 4.28
C ALA A 51 5.94 3.62 5.55
N MET A 52 6.25 4.23 6.70
CA MET A 52 5.63 3.84 7.96
C MET A 52 4.13 4.17 8.02
N GLN A 53 3.71 5.33 7.50
CA GLN A 53 2.29 5.69 7.40
C GLN A 53 1.53 4.70 6.52
N PHE A 54 2.10 4.34 5.36
CA PHE A 54 1.56 3.33 4.46
C PHE A 54 1.44 1.96 5.15
N LEU A 55 2.50 1.50 5.80
CA LEU A 55 2.49 0.22 6.52
C LEU A 55 1.46 0.21 7.67
N TYR A 56 1.29 1.32 8.40
CA TYR A 56 0.26 1.41 9.43
C TYR A 56 -1.15 1.30 8.84
N ALA A 57 -1.41 1.91 7.66
CA ALA A 57 -2.67 1.76 6.97
C ALA A 57 -2.95 0.29 6.61
N MET A 58 -1.98 -0.38 6.00
CA MET A 58 -2.11 -1.78 5.60
C MET A 58 -2.28 -2.72 6.80
N ASN A 59 -1.52 -2.49 7.88
CA ASN A 59 -1.67 -3.26 9.10
C ASN A 59 -3.06 -3.06 9.75
N PHE A 60 -3.60 -1.85 9.69
CA PHE A 60 -4.95 -1.54 10.15
C PHE A 60 -5.99 -2.34 9.35
N LEU A 61 -5.93 -2.32 8.02
CA LEU A 61 -6.85 -3.08 7.15
C LEU A 61 -6.79 -4.58 7.45
N HIS A 62 -5.60 -5.16 7.49
CA HIS A 62 -5.42 -6.60 7.74
C HIS A 62 -5.93 -7.01 9.12
N LYS A 63 -5.72 -6.19 10.16
CA LYS A 63 -6.29 -6.43 11.50
C LYS A 63 -7.83 -6.43 11.52
N HIS A 64 -8.46 -5.71 10.61
CA HIS A 64 -9.92 -5.69 10.46
C HIS A 64 -10.44 -6.74 9.47
N GLY A 65 -9.58 -7.67 9.03
CA GLY A 65 -9.94 -8.76 8.12
C GLY A 65 -10.13 -8.31 6.68
N VAL A 66 -9.61 -7.14 6.30
CA VAL A 66 -9.73 -6.58 4.96
C VAL A 66 -8.41 -6.69 4.22
N CYS A 67 -8.40 -7.37 3.07
CA CYS A 67 -7.32 -7.31 2.08
C CYS A 67 -7.63 -6.18 1.10
N HIS A 68 -6.59 -5.46 0.68
CA HIS A 68 -6.75 -4.37 -0.29
C HIS A 68 -7.05 -4.89 -1.70
N ARG A 69 -6.32 -5.90 -2.14
CA ARG A 69 -6.49 -6.65 -3.40
C ARG A 69 -6.12 -5.90 -4.69
N ASP A 70 -6.00 -4.58 -4.64
CA ASP A 70 -5.67 -3.73 -5.79
C ASP A 70 -4.65 -2.65 -5.40
N LEU A 71 -3.58 -3.06 -4.70
CA LEU A 71 -2.50 -2.13 -4.39
C LEU A 71 -1.75 -1.71 -5.65
N SER A 72 -1.68 -0.40 -5.84
CA SER A 72 -0.96 0.23 -6.94
C SER A 72 -0.36 1.56 -6.49
N TYR A 73 0.55 2.14 -7.28
CA TYR A 73 1.09 3.48 -7.03
C TYR A 73 0.03 4.59 -7.19
N GLY A 74 -1.11 4.28 -7.81
CA GLY A 74 -2.26 5.19 -7.97
C GLY A 74 -3.24 5.15 -6.80
N ASN A 75 -3.31 4.02 -6.07
CA ASN A 75 -4.25 3.81 -4.97
C ASN A 75 -3.65 4.15 -3.60
N VAL A 76 -2.42 4.62 -3.58
CA VAL A 76 -1.78 5.28 -2.44
C VAL A 76 -1.73 6.76 -2.74
N LEU A 77 -2.46 7.57 -1.98
CA LEU A 77 -2.59 9.00 -2.17
C LEU A 77 -1.76 9.78 -1.16
N ILE A 78 -1.39 10.99 -1.52
CA ILE A 78 -0.61 11.91 -0.68
C ILE A 78 -1.41 13.20 -0.54
N HIS A 79 -1.79 13.52 0.68
CA HIS A 79 -2.31 14.81 1.06
C HIS A 79 -1.17 15.68 1.56
N THR A 80 -1.03 16.89 1.01
CA THR A 80 0.02 17.84 1.35
C THR A 80 -0.53 19.03 2.14
N TYR A 81 0.31 19.60 3.00
CA TYR A 81 -0.03 20.76 3.83
C TYR A 81 0.87 21.93 3.46
N ASP A 82 0.43 23.15 3.78
CA ASP A 82 1.11 24.40 3.42
C ASP A 82 2.54 24.50 4.01
N ASP A 83 2.80 23.84 5.13
CA ASP A 83 4.11 23.75 5.77
C ASP A 83 5.07 22.71 5.13
N GLY A 84 4.63 22.07 4.04
CA GLY A 84 5.37 21.00 3.37
C GLY A 84 5.26 19.63 4.04
N ALA A 85 4.48 19.49 5.10
CA ALA A 85 4.15 18.19 5.66
C ALA A 85 3.26 17.41 4.70
N PHE A 86 3.19 16.08 4.90
CA PHE A 86 2.32 15.21 4.11
C PHE A 86 1.71 14.10 4.97
N THR A 87 0.58 13.60 4.50
CA THR A 87 -0.07 12.40 5.03
C THR A 87 -0.37 11.42 3.91
N VAL A 88 -0.01 10.15 4.10
CA VAL A 88 -0.38 9.04 3.19
C VAL A 88 -1.83 8.66 3.44
N LYS A 89 -2.58 8.42 2.36
CA LYS A 89 -3.95 7.93 2.40
C LYS A 89 -4.09 6.73 1.47
N VAL A 90 -4.32 5.54 2.03
CA VAL A 90 -4.62 4.36 1.22
C VAL A 90 -6.09 4.42 0.80
N SER A 91 -6.34 4.24 -0.50
CA SER A 91 -7.65 4.44 -1.13
C SER A 91 -8.05 3.23 -1.97
N ASP A 92 -9.22 3.33 -2.58
CA ASP A 92 -9.77 2.37 -3.55
C ASP A 92 -10.00 0.95 -3.00
N PHE A 93 -10.84 0.88 -1.97
CA PHE A 93 -11.33 -0.38 -1.42
C PHE A 93 -12.45 -1.02 -2.27
N GLY A 94 -12.65 -0.59 -3.51
CA GLY A 94 -13.73 -1.05 -4.39
C GLY A 94 -13.69 -2.55 -4.65
N LEU A 95 -12.50 -3.14 -4.58
CA LEU A 95 -12.29 -4.58 -4.70
C LEU A 95 -12.05 -5.26 -3.35
N ALA A 96 -11.96 -4.49 -2.26
CA ALA A 96 -11.97 -4.99 -0.89
C ALA A 96 -13.36 -5.54 -0.54
N LYS A 97 -13.85 -6.48 -1.35
CA LYS A 97 -15.09 -7.18 -1.07
C LYS A 97 -14.91 -8.08 0.14
N GLU A 98 -15.92 -8.03 1.00
CA GLU A 98 -16.08 -9.04 2.05
C GLU A 98 -15.93 -10.44 1.45
N ARG A 99 -15.35 -11.36 2.19
CA ARG A 99 -15.07 -12.77 1.80
C ARG A 99 -16.23 -13.52 1.13
N ASN A 100 -17.43 -12.96 1.09
CA ASN A 100 -18.67 -13.63 0.71
C ASN A 100 -19.38 -13.07 -0.54
N SER A 101 -18.80 -12.17 -1.32
CA SER A 101 -19.49 -11.68 -2.51
C SER A 101 -19.03 -12.36 -3.79
N ASP A 102 -19.94 -13.08 -4.45
CA ASP A 102 -19.76 -13.83 -5.69
C ASP A 102 -19.58 -12.97 -6.96
N LEU A 103 -19.43 -11.67 -6.83
CA LEU A 103 -19.21 -10.76 -7.96
C LEU A 103 -17.75 -10.68 -8.35
N THR A 104 -17.20 -11.76 -8.85
CA THR A 104 -15.95 -11.75 -9.60
C THR A 104 -16.25 -11.33 -11.02
N SER A 105 -16.01 -10.07 -11.37
CA SER A 105 -15.87 -9.70 -12.78
C SER A 105 -14.60 -10.35 -13.32
N THR A 106 -14.76 -11.48 -13.95
CA THR A 106 -13.77 -12.11 -14.81
C THR A 106 -13.44 -11.12 -15.93
N GLY A 107 -12.21 -10.65 -16.01
CA GLY A 107 -11.67 -10.06 -17.23
C GLY A 107 -11.26 -8.60 -17.26
N SER A 108 -11.35 -7.83 -16.18
CA SER A 108 -10.65 -6.53 -16.15
C SER A 108 -9.24 -6.75 -15.59
N SER A 109 -8.25 -6.89 -16.48
CA SER A 109 -6.86 -6.64 -16.11
C SER A 109 -6.80 -5.22 -15.55
N MET A 110 -6.60 -5.10 -14.23
CA MET A 110 -6.51 -3.83 -13.54
C MET A 110 -5.25 -3.12 -14.01
N LYS A 111 -5.40 -2.20 -14.96
CA LYS A 111 -4.28 -1.44 -15.52
C LYS A 111 -3.56 -0.72 -14.37
N GLY A 112 -2.40 -1.26 -13.98
CA GLY A 112 -1.50 -0.64 -13.01
C GLY A 112 -1.44 -1.28 -11.62
N SER A 113 -2.24 -2.29 -11.30
CA SER A 113 -2.09 -3.07 -10.07
C SER A 113 -0.82 -3.92 -10.11
N ILE A 114 -0.26 -4.16 -8.92
CA ILE A 114 0.91 -5.02 -8.74
C ILE A 114 0.38 -6.42 -8.43
N GLU A 115 0.34 -7.26 -9.46
CA GLU A 115 -0.21 -8.61 -9.37
C GLU A 115 0.79 -9.60 -8.76
N ASP A 116 0.34 -10.38 -7.78
CA ASP A 116 1.14 -11.45 -7.18
C ASP A 116 1.15 -12.68 -8.10
N PRO A 117 2.31 -13.11 -8.63
CA PRO A 117 2.40 -14.27 -9.51
C PRO A 117 2.04 -15.60 -8.81
N ALA A 118 2.04 -15.64 -7.48
CA ALA A 118 1.63 -16.82 -6.72
C ALA A 118 0.10 -16.96 -6.62
N LEU A 119 -0.66 -15.92 -6.96
CA LEU A 119 -2.12 -15.92 -6.90
C LEU A 119 -2.72 -16.60 -8.13
N LYS A 120 -3.29 -17.79 -7.95
CA LYS A 120 -3.92 -18.56 -9.03
C LYS A 120 -5.36 -18.12 -9.32
N SER A 121 -6.07 -17.67 -8.31
CA SER A 121 -7.46 -17.22 -8.42
C SER A 121 -7.72 -16.08 -7.43
N PHE A 122 -8.47 -15.10 -7.87
CA PHE A 122 -8.85 -13.97 -7.01
C PHE A 122 -9.66 -14.39 -5.76
N LYS A 123 -10.33 -15.54 -5.82
CA LYS A 123 -11.06 -16.14 -4.68
C LYS A 123 -10.12 -16.57 -3.56
N ASP A 124 -8.88 -16.91 -3.88
CA ASP A 124 -7.87 -17.40 -2.93
C ASP A 124 -7.03 -16.27 -2.31
N PHE A 125 -7.39 -15.02 -2.56
CA PHE A 125 -6.63 -13.87 -2.10
C PHE A 125 -6.57 -13.80 -0.58
N LYS A 126 -5.35 -13.75 -0.03
CA LYS A 126 -5.02 -13.67 1.39
C LYS A 126 -4.18 -12.42 1.69
N PRO A 127 -4.04 -12.00 2.96
CA PRO A 127 -3.16 -10.89 3.32
C PRO A 127 -1.73 -10.99 2.78
N VAL A 128 -1.20 -12.20 2.64
CA VAL A 128 0.15 -12.45 2.10
C VAL A 128 0.28 -12.04 0.62
N ASN A 129 -0.82 -11.94 -0.12
CA ASN A 129 -0.80 -11.44 -1.49
C ASN A 129 -0.70 -9.90 -1.52
N ASP A 130 -1.33 -9.18 -0.59
CA ASP A 130 -1.08 -7.74 -0.42
C ASP A 130 0.40 -7.48 -0.03
N ILE A 131 1.01 -8.36 0.77
CA ILE A 131 2.42 -8.23 1.18
C ILE A 131 3.36 -8.21 -0.02
N TYR A 132 3.07 -8.98 -1.06
CA TYR A 132 3.81 -8.91 -2.32
C TYR A 132 3.80 -7.49 -2.90
N SER A 133 2.62 -6.92 -3.05
CA SER A 133 2.44 -5.56 -3.58
C SER A 133 3.04 -4.50 -2.65
N ILE A 134 2.98 -4.70 -1.33
CA ILE A 134 3.63 -3.83 -0.33
C ILE A 134 5.13 -3.72 -0.60
N GLY A 135 5.81 -4.81 -0.96
CA GLY A 135 7.23 -4.79 -1.30
C GLY A 135 7.54 -3.79 -2.44
N PHE A 136 6.75 -3.79 -3.49
CA PHE A 136 6.91 -2.85 -4.62
C PHE A 136 6.58 -1.40 -4.24
N ILE A 137 5.56 -1.18 -3.42
CA ILE A 137 5.24 0.17 -2.92
C ILE A 137 6.38 0.71 -2.05
N LEU A 138 6.92 -0.09 -1.14
CA LEU A 138 8.08 0.28 -0.33
C LEU A 138 9.29 0.60 -1.21
N ASN A 139 9.61 -0.29 -2.17
CA ASN A 139 10.67 -0.05 -3.13
C ASN A 139 10.53 1.31 -3.83
N TYR A 140 9.32 1.61 -4.33
CA TYR A 140 9.06 2.86 -5.03
C TYR A 140 9.19 4.08 -4.11
N ILE A 141 8.72 4.00 -2.88
CA ILE A 141 8.88 5.08 -1.89
C ILE A 141 10.38 5.39 -1.65
N PHE A 142 11.22 4.37 -1.54
CA PHE A 142 12.63 4.57 -1.21
C PHE A 142 13.52 4.90 -2.40
N THR A 143 13.21 4.38 -3.59
CA THR A 143 14.09 4.51 -4.76
C THR A 143 13.52 5.40 -5.86
N GLY A 144 12.21 5.56 -5.94
CA GLY A 144 11.51 6.15 -7.09
C GLY A 144 11.54 5.25 -8.33
N ARG A 145 11.98 4.00 -8.20
CA ARG A 145 12.11 3.03 -9.29
C ARG A 145 11.13 1.86 -9.13
N ARG A 146 10.76 1.25 -10.23
CA ARG A 146 9.87 0.07 -10.22
C ARG A 146 10.65 -1.23 -10.05
N ASP A 147 11.90 -1.26 -10.52
CA ASP A 147 12.79 -2.41 -10.35
C ASP A 147 13.16 -2.55 -8.89
N LEU A 148 13.04 -3.77 -8.36
CA LEU A 148 13.27 -4.04 -6.95
C LEU A 148 14.73 -3.83 -6.56
N LEU A 149 14.94 -3.21 -5.41
CA LEU A 149 16.25 -2.97 -4.83
C LEU A 149 16.93 -4.30 -4.46
N ALA A 150 18.11 -4.51 -5.00
CA ALA A 150 18.94 -5.71 -4.80
C ALA A 150 20.38 -5.32 -4.46
N ASP A 151 20.54 -4.42 -3.47
CA ASP A 151 21.84 -3.83 -3.08
C ASP A 151 22.48 -4.49 -1.86
N GLY A 152 21.87 -5.56 -1.33
CA GLY A 152 22.32 -6.25 -0.12
C GLY A 152 22.07 -5.47 1.18
N SER A 153 21.47 -4.29 1.10
CA SER A 153 21.09 -3.53 2.30
C SER A 153 19.98 -4.22 3.09
N ARG A 154 19.85 -3.82 4.35
CA ARG A 154 18.72 -4.31 5.17
C ARG A 154 17.37 -3.91 4.60
N LEU A 155 17.25 -2.71 4.04
CA LEU A 155 16.04 -2.28 3.36
C LEU A 155 15.77 -3.15 2.12
N GLY A 156 16.78 -3.40 1.29
CA GLY A 156 16.69 -4.30 0.14
C GLY A 156 16.22 -5.70 0.56
N SER A 157 16.77 -6.23 1.65
CA SER A 157 16.37 -7.55 2.19
C SER A 157 14.89 -7.57 2.65
N ILE A 158 14.40 -6.49 3.27
CA ILE A 158 12.98 -6.37 3.65
C ILE A 158 12.09 -6.34 2.40
N ILE A 159 12.44 -5.53 1.41
CA ILE A 159 11.70 -5.42 0.14
C ILE A 159 11.66 -6.77 -0.58
N GLN A 160 12.81 -7.43 -0.72
CA GLN A 160 12.89 -8.75 -1.36
C GLN A 160 12.08 -9.81 -0.63
N LYS A 161 12.13 -9.83 0.71
CA LYS A 161 11.32 -10.76 1.50
C LYS A 161 9.82 -10.53 1.32
N CYS A 162 9.36 -9.31 1.14
CA CYS A 162 7.96 -9.04 0.79
C CYS A 162 7.60 -9.64 -0.57
N SER A 163 8.46 -9.47 -1.57
CA SER A 163 8.18 -9.70 -2.99
C SER A 163 8.73 -11.02 -3.54
N THR A 164 9.18 -11.92 -2.68
CA THR A 164 9.59 -13.28 -3.12
C THR A 164 8.42 -14.05 -3.74
N THR A 165 8.69 -14.86 -4.75
CA THR A 165 7.66 -15.60 -5.50
C THR A 165 6.91 -16.60 -4.62
N ASN A 166 7.64 -17.33 -3.76
CA ASN A 166 7.01 -18.26 -2.83
C ASN A 166 6.37 -17.50 -1.66
N SER A 167 5.06 -17.52 -1.56
CA SER A 167 4.32 -16.84 -0.51
C SER A 167 4.63 -17.32 0.92
N ALA A 168 5.12 -18.53 1.09
CA ALA A 168 5.52 -19.06 2.40
C ALA A 168 6.79 -18.41 2.95
N ASP A 169 7.66 -17.90 2.06
CA ASP A 169 8.94 -17.28 2.43
C ASP A 169 8.79 -15.77 2.70
N ARG A 170 7.60 -15.20 2.44
CA ARG A 170 7.29 -13.80 2.71
C ARG A 170 7.05 -13.53 4.20
N TYR A 171 7.01 -12.26 4.55
CA TYR A 171 6.34 -11.87 5.79
C TYR A 171 4.90 -12.38 5.79
N GLN A 172 4.42 -12.88 6.93
CA GLN A 172 3.04 -13.35 7.06
C GLN A 172 2.10 -12.25 7.56
N THR A 173 2.65 -11.21 8.18
CA THR A 173 1.89 -10.05 8.65
C THR A 173 2.61 -8.73 8.31
N VAL A 174 1.84 -7.67 8.13
CA VAL A 174 2.39 -6.31 7.95
C VAL A 174 3.10 -5.83 9.22
N ARG A 175 2.68 -6.34 10.39
CA ARG A 175 3.34 -6.03 11.67
C ARG A 175 4.80 -6.47 11.66
N ASP A 176 5.12 -7.64 11.12
CA ASP A 176 6.50 -8.13 11.06
C ASP A 176 7.37 -7.22 10.18
N ILE A 177 6.81 -6.70 9.08
CA ILE A 177 7.47 -5.70 8.23
C ILE A 177 7.77 -4.43 9.04
N ILE A 178 6.79 -3.92 9.78
CA ILE A 178 6.94 -2.72 10.61
C ILE A 178 8.04 -2.91 11.65
N GLU A 179 8.10 -4.07 12.30
CA GLU A 179 9.12 -4.39 13.31
C GLU A 179 10.52 -4.45 12.70
N ASP A 180 10.68 -5.06 11.53
CA ASP A 180 11.97 -5.12 10.86
C ASP A 180 12.41 -3.76 10.29
N MET A 181 11.46 -2.95 9.80
CA MET A 181 11.72 -1.56 9.41
C MET A 181 12.20 -0.70 10.59
N LYS A 182 11.65 -0.88 11.79
CA LYS A 182 12.10 -0.18 13.00
C LYS A 182 13.51 -0.60 13.41
N LYS A 183 13.83 -1.89 13.36
CA LYS A 183 15.18 -2.39 13.68
C LYS A 183 16.24 -1.90 12.68
N ALA A 184 15.86 -1.67 11.42
CA ALA A 184 16.75 -1.11 10.42
C ALA A 184 17.21 0.32 10.77
N GLU A 185 16.45 1.06 11.56
CA GLU A 185 16.79 2.42 12.01
C GLU A 185 17.86 2.45 13.09
N CYS A 186 17.86 1.49 14.00
CA CYS A 186 18.79 1.44 15.12
C CYS A 186 20.25 1.18 14.70
N LEU A 187 20.51 0.89 13.42
CA LEU A 187 21.84 0.57 12.89
C LEU A 187 22.44 1.71 12.03
N VAL A 188 21.74 2.82 11.89
CA VAL A 188 22.18 4.00 11.08
C VAL A 188 22.41 5.23 11.97
N GLY A 189 22.58 5.01 13.29
CA GLY A 189 22.95 6.02 14.28
C GLY A 189 24.47 6.12 14.46
#